data_0a1bc20bd5eb5ff575fae2181c609b1e
#
_entry.id   0a1bc20bd5eb5ff575fae2181c609b1e
#
_cell.length_a   1.000
_cell.length_b   1.000
_cell.length_c   1.000
_cell.angle_alpha   90.00
_cell.angle_beta   90.00
_cell.angle_gamma   90.00
#
_symmetry.space_group_name_H-M   'P 1'
#
loop_
_entity.id
_entity.type
_entity.pdbx_description
1 polymer ?
#
loop_
_entity_poly.entity_id
_entity_poly.type
_entity_poly.pdbx_seq_one_letter_code
_entity_poly.pdbx_strand_id
1 'polypeptide(L)'
;IHNQISQAKNEMIGPIDYRTSVETLYEEKAADVYAEYERRMKIAGAMDFDDLLFKTVEILDRFPEILERYQSRFRHILVDEYQDTNPVQNHLVIQLANKSRNICVVGDQDQSIYAFRSADIRNIIEFENKFPDVTVILLEQNYRSTQTILDAANAVIENNYGRKPKELWTKGDQGSKIVCFHADDETDEAMWVTQQLRKLHEIQDSGWQDMAVFYRTNAQSRVLEEQLVKSNIPYKVIGGTRFFDRKEIKDALAYLKVIVNPQDEVALKRAVSYTHLTLPTT
;
A
#
# COMPACT_ATOMS: atom_id res chain seq x y z
N ILE A 1 -6.55 10.84 15.93
CA ILE A 1 -7.51 11.78 15.31
C ILE A 1 -7.32 11.85 13.79
N HIS A 2 -6.10 12.11 13.25
CA HIS A 2 -5.89 12.18 11.80
C HIS A 2 -6.41 10.92 11.07
N ASN A 3 -6.07 9.74 11.55
CA ASN A 3 -6.53 8.47 10.96
C ASN A 3 -8.06 8.32 11.02
N GLN A 4 -8.73 8.84 12.05
CA GLN A 4 -10.20 8.83 12.16
C GLN A 4 -10.86 9.76 11.14
N ILE A 5 -10.27 10.94 10.90
CA ILE A 5 -10.75 11.87 9.88
C ILE A 5 -10.59 11.25 8.49
N SER A 6 -9.41 10.65 8.21
CA SER A 6 -9.15 9.95 6.95
C SER A 6 -10.11 8.77 6.76
N GLN A 7 -10.33 7.96 7.79
CA GLN A 7 -11.29 6.86 7.74
C GLN A 7 -12.71 7.36 7.47
N ALA A 8 -13.16 8.40 8.19
CA ALA A 8 -14.48 8.97 7.98
C ALA A 8 -14.68 9.45 6.53
N LYS A 9 -13.70 10.16 5.97
CA LYS A 9 -13.73 10.57 4.54
C LYS A 9 -13.80 9.38 3.60
N ASN A 10 -13.05 8.33 3.85
CA ASN A 10 -13.07 7.10 3.04
C ASN A 10 -14.38 6.30 3.18
N GLU A 11 -15.13 6.50 4.26
CA GLU A 11 -16.48 5.97 4.50
C GLU A 11 -17.58 6.93 4.04
N MET A 12 -17.23 8.05 3.40
CA MET A 12 -18.14 9.12 2.94
C MET A 12 -18.90 9.81 4.09
N ILE A 13 -18.30 9.87 5.27
CA ILE A 13 -18.86 10.49 6.46
C ILE A 13 -18.28 11.90 6.61
N GLY A 14 -19.11 12.91 6.41
CA GLY A 14 -18.73 14.31 6.65
C GLY A 14 -18.65 14.68 8.13
N PRO A 15 -18.11 15.87 8.49
CA PRO A 15 -17.93 16.25 9.89
C PRO A 15 -19.25 16.37 10.67
N ILE A 16 -20.36 16.69 9.99
CA ILE A 16 -21.70 16.77 10.63
C ILE A 16 -22.19 15.37 10.97
N ASP A 17 -22.13 14.45 10.02
CA ASP A 17 -22.59 13.08 10.22
C ASP A 17 -21.69 12.33 11.20
N TYR A 18 -20.38 12.56 11.15
CA TYR A 18 -19.43 11.99 12.12
C TYR A 18 -19.78 12.38 13.55
N ARG A 19 -20.19 13.64 13.77
CA ARG A 19 -20.61 14.11 15.10
C ARG A 19 -21.86 13.40 15.61
N THR A 20 -22.75 12.95 14.75
CA THR A 20 -23.98 12.23 15.16
C THR A 20 -23.73 10.78 15.57
N SER A 21 -22.60 10.21 15.15
CA SER A 21 -22.23 8.81 15.43
C SER A 21 -21.25 8.64 16.61
N VAL A 22 -20.95 9.73 17.33
CA VAL A 22 -19.99 9.75 18.44
C VAL A 22 -20.55 9.03 19.67
N GLU A 23 -19.79 8.09 20.22
CA GLU A 23 -20.16 7.32 21.43
C GLU A 23 -19.18 7.55 22.59
N THR A 24 -17.97 8.04 22.31
CA THR A 24 -16.91 8.22 23.32
C THR A 24 -16.40 9.67 23.39
N LEU A 25 -15.86 10.08 24.55
CA LEU A 25 -15.21 11.40 24.72
C LEU A 25 -14.04 11.62 23.75
N TYR A 26 -13.38 10.55 23.32
CA TYR A 26 -12.29 10.66 22.37
C TYR A 26 -12.81 10.96 20.96
N GLU A 27 -13.89 10.31 20.54
CA GLU A 27 -14.57 10.57 19.27
C GLU A 27 -15.22 11.96 19.25
N GLU A 28 -15.74 12.43 20.39
CA GLU A 28 -16.26 13.79 20.52
C GLU A 28 -15.19 14.83 20.20
N LYS A 29 -13.99 14.66 20.78
CA LYS A 29 -12.83 15.50 20.45
C LYS A 29 -12.38 15.35 19.01
N ALA A 30 -12.45 14.15 18.45
CA ALA A 30 -12.13 13.92 17.04
C ALA A 30 -13.14 14.65 16.14
N ALA A 31 -14.42 14.66 16.48
CA ALA A 31 -15.46 15.41 15.77
C ALA A 31 -15.21 16.93 15.79
N ASP A 32 -14.81 17.48 16.95
CA ASP A 32 -14.43 18.89 17.06
C ASP A 32 -13.24 19.24 16.15
N VAL A 33 -12.21 18.40 16.17
CA VAL A 33 -11.03 18.58 15.34
C VAL A 33 -11.38 18.43 13.87
N TYR A 34 -12.24 17.48 13.50
CA TYR A 34 -12.65 17.26 12.10
C TYR A 34 -13.39 18.49 11.56
N ALA A 35 -14.34 19.03 12.32
CA ALA A 35 -15.06 20.23 11.92
C ALA A 35 -14.13 21.44 11.73
N GLU A 36 -13.18 21.64 12.65
CA GLU A 36 -12.21 22.74 12.57
C GLU A 36 -11.19 22.51 11.43
N TYR A 37 -10.78 21.26 11.20
CA TYR A 37 -9.90 20.86 10.08
C TYR A 37 -10.55 21.23 8.73
N GLU A 38 -11.79 20.82 8.49
CA GLU A 38 -12.52 21.15 7.26
C GLU A 38 -12.72 22.66 7.10
N ARG A 39 -13.00 23.37 8.20
CA ARG A 39 -13.12 24.82 8.17
C ARG A 39 -11.81 25.51 7.72
N ARG A 40 -10.67 25.04 8.24
CA ARG A 40 -9.34 25.57 7.86
C ARG A 40 -8.97 25.20 6.42
N MET A 41 -9.24 23.97 6.01
CA MET A 41 -9.01 23.53 4.63
C MET A 41 -9.78 24.40 3.64
N LYS A 42 -11.06 24.69 3.94
CA LYS A 42 -11.91 25.57 3.13
C LYS A 42 -11.36 27.00 3.05
N ILE A 43 -10.90 27.57 4.17
CA ILE A 43 -10.31 28.94 4.20
C ILE A 43 -9.02 28.98 3.39
N ALA A 44 -8.19 27.92 3.49
CA ALA A 44 -6.95 27.81 2.74
C ALA A 44 -7.14 27.52 1.25
N GLY A 45 -8.37 27.20 0.80
CA GLY A 45 -8.63 26.74 -0.56
C GLY A 45 -7.88 25.44 -0.91
N ALA A 46 -7.64 24.59 0.10
CA ALA A 46 -6.85 23.37 0.01
C ALA A 46 -7.73 22.12 0.13
N MET A 47 -7.23 21.01 -0.40
CA MET A 47 -7.79 19.67 -0.27
C MET A 47 -6.69 18.71 0.14
N ASP A 48 -6.99 17.73 0.99
CA ASP A 48 -6.12 16.58 1.22
C ASP A 48 -6.36 15.47 0.19
N PHE A 49 -5.61 14.37 0.30
CA PHE A 49 -5.77 13.26 -0.65
C PHE A 49 -7.13 12.57 -0.55
N ASP A 50 -7.71 12.47 0.65
CA ASP A 50 -9.03 11.88 0.85
C ASP A 50 -10.12 12.77 0.25
N ASP A 51 -9.96 14.10 0.33
CA ASP A 51 -10.86 15.06 -0.30
C ASP A 51 -10.96 14.92 -1.81
N LEU A 52 -9.88 14.52 -2.48
CA LEU A 52 -9.91 14.33 -3.94
C LEU A 52 -10.97 13.31 -4.36
N LEU A 53 -11.15 12.27 -3.57
CA LEU A 53 -12.19 11.26 -3.80
C LEU A 53 -13.54 11.71 -3.23
N PHE A 54 -13.57 12.06 -1.95
CA PHE A 54 -14.79 12.44 -1.23
C PHE A 54 -15.53 13.59 -1.90
N LYS A 55 -14.83 14.69 -2.23
CA LYS A 55 -15.44 15.84 -2.92
C LYS A 55 -15.83 15.53 -4.35
N THR A 56 -15.13 14.64 -5.04
CA THR A 56 -15.54 14.19 -6.38
C THR A 56 -16.89 13.47 -6.30
N VAL A 57 -17.04 12.53 -5.37
CA VAL A 57 -18.33 11.84 -5.16
C VAL A 57 -19.42 12.84 -4.78
N GLU A 58 -19.14 13.75 -3.84
CA GLU A 58 -20.07 14.77 -3.40
C GLU A 58 -20.56 15.66 -4.56
N ILE A 59 -19.67 16.03 -5.49
CA ILE A 59 -20.02 16.79 -6.71
C ILE A 59 -20.93 15.97 -7.61
N LEU A 60 -20.61 14.71 -7.85
CA LEU A 60 -21.39 13.84 -8.72
C LEU A 60 -22.77 13.54 -8.15
N ASP A 61 -22.92 13.44 -6.82
CA ASP A 61 -24.18 13.27 -6.13
C ASP A 61 -25.07 14.54 -6.21
N ARG A 62 -24.46 15.71 -6.07
CA ARG A 62 -25.19 16.99 -6.02
C ARG A 62 -25.54 17.55 -7.39
N PHE A 63 -24.79 17.22 -8.43
CA PHE A 63 -24.91 17.78 -9.77
C PHE A 63 -25.11 16.68 -10.82
N PRO A 64 -26.36 16.22 -11.01
CA PRO A 64 -26.68 15.14 -11.95
C PRO A 64 -26.20 15.40 -13.39
N GLU A 65 -26.19 16.65 -13.83
CA GLU A 65 -25.71 17.04 -15.16
C GLU A 65 -24.18 16.79 -15.32
N ILE A 66 -23.42 16.96 -14.24
CA ILE A 66 -21.99 16.64 -14.24
C ILE A 66 -21.80 15.12 -14.30
N LEU A 67 -22.54 14.37 -13.47
CA LEU A 67 -22.51 12.92 -13.47
C LEU A 67 -22.88 12.37 -14.87
N GLU A 68 -23.96 12.86 -15.49
CA GLU A 68 -24.40 12.42 -16.81
C GLU A 68 -23.35 12.66 -17.89
N ARG A 69 -22.64 13.79 -17.82
CA ARG A 69 -21.54 14.11 -18.73
C ARG A 69 -20.43 13.06 -18.63
N TYR A 70 -20.01 12.68 -17.42
CA TYR A 70 -18.96 11.67 -17.22
C TYR A 70 -19.44 10.27 -17.56
N GLN A 71 -20.68 9.88 -17.22
CA GLN A 71 -21.29 8.62 -17.62
C GLN A 71 -21.37 8.46 -19.15
N SER A 72 -21.63 9.55 -19.86
CA SER A 72 -21.69 9.55 -21.33
C SER A 72 -20.30 9.47 -21.96
N ARG A 73 -19.26 9.98 -21.26
CA ARG A 73 -17.86 9.94 -21.70
C ARG A 73 -17.22 8.59 -21.44
N PHE A 74 -17.44 8.01 -20.26
CA PHE A 74 -16.87 6.73 -19.84
C PHE A 74 -17.83 5.59 -20.17
N ARG A 75 -17.72 5.06 -21.39
CA ARG A 75 -18.59 3.99 -21.87
C ARG A 75 -18.17 2.60 -21.42
N HIS A 76 -16.92 2.43 -21.05
CA HIS A 76 -16.32 1.20 -20.55
C HIS A 76 -15.55 1.55 -19.28
N ILE A 77 -15.81 0.84 -18.21
CA ILE A 77 -15.13 1.01 -16.94
C ILE A 77 -14.49 -0.33 -16.59
N LEU A 78 -13.18 -0.32 -16.42
CA LEU A 78 -12.41 -1.48 -15.99
C LEU A 78 -11.67 -1.11 -14.71
N VAL A 79 -11.84 -1.93 -13.68
CA VAL A 79 -11.20 -1.72 -12.39
C VAL A 79 -10.40 -2.97 -12.03
N ASP A 80 -9.13 -2.77 -11.78
CA ASP A 80 -8.22 -3.81 -11.32
C ASP A 80 -8.05 -3.73 -9.80
N GLU A 81 -7.62 -4.84 -9.17
CA GLU A 81 -7.42 -4.96 -7.72
C GLU A 81 -8.64 -4.49 -6.91
N TYR A 82 -9.83 -4.88 -7.36
CA TYR A 82 -11.09 -4.34 -6.81
C TYR A 82 -11.30 -4.66 -5.34
N GLN A 83 -10.70 -5.74 -4.82
CA GLN A 83 -10.71 -6.10 -3.38
C GLN A 83 -10.02 -5.07 -2.49
N ASP A 84 -9.15 -4.22 -3.07
CA ASP A 84 -8.40 -3.20 -2.33
C ASP A 84 -9.06 -1.81 -2.39
N THR A 85 -10.24 -1.72 -3.00
CA THR A 85 -10.99 -0.46 -3.04
C THR A 85 -11.63 -0.14 -1.70
N ASN A 86 -11.62 1.15 -1.34
CA ASN A 86 -12.37 1.65 -0.19
C ASN A 86 -13.82 2.02 -0.57
N PRO A 87 -14.71 2.30 0.40
CA PRO A 87 -16.11 2.62 0.12
C PRO A 87 -16.30 3.80 -0.83
N VAL A 88 -15.54 4.88 -0.70
CA VAL A 88 -15.66 6.05 -1.57
C VAL A 88 -15.24 5.77 -3.00
N GLN A 89 -14.17 4.97 -3.21
CA GLN A 89 -13.75 4.51 -4.53
C GLN A 89 -14.81 3.63 -5.19
N ASN A 90 -15.34 2.68 -4.42
CA ASN A 90 -16.42 1.82 -4.86
C ASN A 90 -17.66 2.62 -5.28
N HIS A 91 -18.07 3.60 -4.45
CA HIS A 91 -19.21 4.46 -4.74
C HIS A 91 -19.00 5.23 -6.05
N LEU A 92 -17.84 5.85 -6.24
CA LEU A 92 -17.47 6.56 -7.47
C LEU A 92 -17.59 5.66 -8.72
N VAL A 93 -17.04 4.45 -8.64
CA VAL A 93 -17.08 3.48 -9.74
C VAL A 93 -18.52 3.10 -10.08
N ILE A 94 -19.34 2.79 -9.07
CA ILE A 94 -20.75 2.45 -9.25
C ILE A 94 -21.54 3.61 -9.85
N GLN A 95 -21.36 4.84 -9.36
CA GLN A 95 -22.00 6.03 -9.92
C GLN A 95 -21.71 6.18 -11.41
N LEU A 96 -20.44 6.10 -11.79
CA LEU A 96 -20.01 6.25 -13.18
C LEU A 96 -20.55 5.14 -14.09
N ALA A 97 -20.61 3.89 -13.58
CA ALA A 97 -21.06 2.73 -14.33
C ALA A 97 -22.59 2.64 -14.47
N ASN A 98 -23.35 3.29 -13.61
CA ASN A 98 -24.78 3.04 -13.42
C ASN A 98 -25.62 3.24 -14.70
N LYS A 99 -25.24 4.18 -15.57
CA LYS A 99 -25.96 4.46 -16.82
C LYS A 99 -25.66 3.43 -17.91
N SER A 100 -24.39 3.13 -18.13
CA SER A 100 -23.96 2.21 -19.20
C SER A 100 -24.05 0.74 -18.80
N ARG A 101 -23.95 0.45 -17.51
CA ARG A 101 -23.78 -0.89 -16.91
C ARG A 101 -22.63 -1.71 -17.54
N ASN A 102 -21.73 -1.03 -18.25
CA ASN A 102 -20.59 -1.64 -18.92
C ASN A 102 -19.35 -1.51 -18.05
N ILE A 103 -19.29 -2.36 -17.06
CA ILE A 103 -18.24 -2.40 -16.05
C ILE A 103 -17.65 -3.81 -15.99
N CYS A 104 -16.34 -3.88 -15.89
CA CYS A 104 -15.59 -5.09 -15.59
C CYS A 104 -14.69 -4.81 -14.39
N VAL A 105 -14.81 -5.63 -13.35
CA VAL A 105 -13.92 -5.57 -12.18
C VAL A 105 -13.09 -6.84 -12.14
N VAL A 106 -11.81 -6.69 -11.86
CA VAL A 106 -10.87 -7.78 -11.66
C VAL A 106 -10.31 -7.67 -10.26
N GLY A 107 -10.22 -8.79 -9.56
CA GLY A 107 -9.69 -8.80 -8.21
C GLY A 107 -9.66 -10.20 -7.62
N ASP A 108 -8.98 -10.31 -6.52
CA ASP A 108 -8.83 -11.54 -5.77
C ASP A 108 -9.12 -11.31 -4.29
N GLN A 109 -10.28 -11.79 -3.83
CA GLN A 109 -10.68 -11.64 -2.42
C GLN A 109 -9.66 -12.22 -1.44
N ASP A 110 -8.87 -13.23 -1.86
CA ASP A 110 -7.84 -13.85 -1.02
C ASP A 110 -6.57 -12.97 -0.91
N GLN A 111 -6.45 -11.92 -1.74
CA GLN A 111 -5.34 -10.95 -1.71
C GLN A 111 -5.71 -9.62 -1.06
N SER A 112 -6.88 -9.51 -0.42
CA SER A 112 -7.29 -8.29 0.30
C SER A 112 -6.47 -8.10 1.57
N ILE A 113 -5.38 -7.36 1.48
CA ILE A 113 -4.44 -7.10 2.59
C ILE A 113 -4.34 -5.63 2.99
N TYR A 114 -5.17 -4.74 2.41
CA TYR A 114 -5.14 -3.29 2.64
C TYR A 114 -6.29 -2.77 3.52
N ALA A 115 -6.90 -3.63 4.37
CA ALA A 115 -7.93 -3.19 5.31
C ALA A 115 -7.46 -2.06 6.24
N PHE A 116 -6.16 -2.04 6.62
CA PHE A 116 -5.55 -0.96 7.40
C PHE A 116 -5.46 0.39 6.64
N ARG A 117 -5.76 0.41 5.33
CA ARG A 117 -5.89 1.60 4.47
C ARG A 117 -7.35 1.82 4.05
N SER A 118 -8.31 1.38 4.85
CA SER A 118 -9.74 1.48 4.59
C SER A 118 -10.24 0.69 3.37
N ALA A 119 -9.47 -0.26 2.83
CA ALA A 119 -9.99 -1.18 1.83
C ALA A 119 -11.11 -2.04 2.44
N ASP A 120 -12.17 -2.27 1.68
CA ASP A 120 -13.32 -3.04 2.12
C ASP A 120 -13.59 -4.20 1.17
N ILE A 121 -13.25 -5.40 1.61
CA ILE A 121 -13.45 -6.64 0.86
C ILE A 121 -14.92 -6.86 0.45
N ARG A 122 -15.88 -6.29 1.18
CA ARG A 122 -17.30 -6.39 0.83
C ARG A 122 -17.58 -5.82 -0.55
N ASN A 123 -16.80 -4.87 -1.02
CA ASN A 123 -16.97 -4.28 -2.35
C ASN A 123 -16.93 -5.32 -3.46
N ILE A 124 -16.00 -6.28 -3.42
CA ILE A 124 -15.92 -7.37 -4.40
C ILE A 124 -16.90 -8.50 -4.10
N ILE A 125 -17.13 -8.83 -2.83
CA ILE A 125 -18.04 -9.90 -2.44
C ILE A 125 -19.49 -9.55 -2.81
N GLU A 126 -19.90 -8.31 -2.58
CA GLU A 126 -21.26 -7.82 -2.81
C GLU A 126 -21.49 -7.25 -4.22
N PHE A 127 -20.48 -7.28 -5.07
CA PHE A 127 -20.59 -6.71 -6.42
C PHE A 127 -21.76 -7.32 -7.22
N GLU A 128 -21.97 -8.62 -7.09
CA GLU A 128 -23.08 -9.33 -7.76
C GLU A 128 -24.47 -8.87 -7.30
N ASN A 129 -24.59 -8.42 -6.05
CA ASN A 129 -25.83 -7.87 -5.53
C ASN A 129 -26.19 -6.53 -6.20
N LYS A 130 -25.17 -5.75 -6.58
CA LYS A 130 -25.33 -4.46 -7.27
C LYS A 130 -25.56 -4.62 -8.77
N PHE A 131 -25.02 -5.71 -9.35
CA PHE A 131 -25.15 -6.06 -10.77
C PHE A 131 -25.62 -7.50 -10.92
N PRO A 132 -26.94 -7.78 -10.74
CA PRO A 132 -27.49 -9.14 -10.75
C PRO A 132 -27.28 -9.90 -12.07
N ASP A 133 -27.03 -9.20 -13.15
CA ASP A 133 -26.79 -9.72 -14.51
C ASP A 133 -25.30 -9.89 -14.82
N VAL A 134 -24.42 -9.77 -13.80
CA VAL A 134 -22.97 -9.94 -13.98
C VAL A 134 -22.60 -11.39 -14.34
N THR A 135 -21.63 -11.53 -15.22
CA THR A 135 -20.97 -12.82 -15.49
C THR A 135 -19.69 -12.91 -14.70
N VAL A 136 -19.60 -13.91 -13.84
CA VAL A 136 -18.38 -14.18 -13.06
C VAL A 136 -17.51 -15.20 -13.78
N ILE A 137 -16.25 -14.85 -13.99
CA ILE A 137 -15.25 -15.71 -14.62
C ILE A 137 -14.10 -15.93 -13.63
N LEU A 138 -13.83 -17.20 -13.29
CA LEU A 138 -12.72 -17.57 -12.44
C LEU A 138 -11.44 -17.76 -13.28
N LEU A 139 -10.37 -17.07 -12.88
CA LEU A 139 -9.05 -17.17 -13.52
C LEU A 139 -8.16 -18.03 -12.62
N GLU A 140 -8.26 -19.35 -12.73
CA GLU A 140 -7.57 -20.30 -11.86
C GLU A 140 -6.20 -20.73 -12.41
N GLN A 141 -5.99 -20.66 -13.74
CA GLN A 141 -4.71 -20.97 -14.33
C GLN A 141 -3.70 -19.85 -14.03
N ASN A 142 -2.63 -20.22 -13.34
CA ASN A 142 -1.51 -19.33 -13.00
C ASN A 142 -0.38 -19.51 -14.02
N TYR A 143 0.25 -18.39 -14.43
CA TYR A 143 1.36 -18.33 -15.40
C TYR A 143 2.64 -17.78 -14.78
N ARG A 144 2.63 -17.43 -13.50
CA ARG A 144 3.74 -16.80 -12.80
C ARG A 144 4.56 -17.78 -11.99
N SER A 145 3.89 -18.69 -11.29
CA SER A 145 4.47 -19.52 -10.25
C SER A 145 4.49 -21.00 -10.64
N THR A 146 5.43 -21.75 -10.06
CA THR A 146 5.49 -23.21 -10.15
C THR A 146 4.41 -23.85 -9.27
N GLN A 147 4.06 -25.12 -9.54
CA GLN A 147 2.98 -25.81 -8.83
C GLN A 147 3.23 -25.90 -7.32
N THR A 148 4.48 -26.17 -6.89
CA THR A 148 4.83 -26.21 -5.45
C THR A 148 4.48 -24.92 -4.71
N ILE A 149 4.66 -23.75 -5.34
CA ILE A 149 4.29 -22.45 -4.75
C ILE A 149 2.77 -22.32 -4.66
N LEU A 150 2.06 -22.74 -5.70
CA LEU A 150 0.59 -22.69 -5.75
C LEU A 150 -0.04 -23.64 -4.75
N ASP A 151 0.50 -24.86 -4.59
CA ASP A 151 0.04 -25.82 -3.60
C ASP A 151 0.12 -25.25 -2.17
N ALA A 152 1.25 -24.58 -1.86
CA ALA A 152 1.43 -23.94 -0.57
C ALA A 152 0.47 -22.74 -0.38
N ALA A 153 0.27 -21.93 -1.41
CA ALA A 153 -0.67 -20.80 -1.38
C ALA A 153 -2.10 -21.29 -1.20
N ASN A 154 -2.53 -22.32 -1.95
CA ASN A 154 -3.86 -22.93 -1.81
C ASN A 154 -4.07 -23.47 -0.39
N ALA A 155 -3.10 -24.19 0.19
CA ALA A 155 -3.18 -24.72 1.53
C ALA A 155 -3.29 -23.64 2.62
N VAL A 156 -2.62 -22.50 2.45
CA VAL A 156 -2.76 -21.35 3.37
C VAL A 156 -4.16 -20.75 3.27
N ILE A 157 -4.65 -20.56 2.06
CA ILE A 157 -5.93 -19.89 1.79
C ILE A 157 -7.15 -20.76 2.15
N GLU A 158 -7.04 -22.07 2.18
CA GLU A 158 -8.10 -22.98 2.65
C GLU A 158 -8.58 -22.66 4.08
N ASN A 159 -7.74 -22.03 4.90
CA ASN A 159 -8.11 -21.61 6.25
C ASN A 159 -9.03 -20.39 6.29
N ASN A 160 -9.26 -19.70 5.18
CA ASN A 160 -10.13 -18.54 5.10
C ASN A 160 -11.58 -18.97 4.86
N TYR A 161 -12.50 -18.48 5.70
CA TYR A 161 -13.93 -18.74 5.59
C TYR A 161 -14.65 -17.64 4.79
N GLY A 162 -15.79 -18.00 4.16
CA GLY A 162 -16.66 -17.02 3.49
C GLY A 162 -16.15 -16.53 2.13
N ARG A 163 -15.19 -17.23 1.54
CA ARG A 163 -14.66 -16.94 0.19
C ARG A 163 -15.33 -17.76 -0.90
N LYS A 164 -15.27 -17.30 -2.15
CA LYS A 164 -15.59 -18.14 -3.31
C LYS A 164 -14.49 -19.18 -3.49
N PRO A 165 -14.83 -20.48 -3.52
CA PRO A 165 -13.82 -21.51 -3.73
C PRO A 165 -13.15 -21.32 -5.10
N LYS A 166 -11.83 -21.36 -5.10
CA LYS A 166 -10.99 -21.44 -6.30
C LYS A 166 -9.71 -22.16 -5.94
N GLU A 167 -9.10 -22.80 -6.92
CA GLU A 167 -7.84 -23.52 -6.79
C GLU A 167 -6.89 -23.08 -7.88
N LEU A 168 -5.76 -22.49 -7.49
CA LEU A 168 -4.74 -22.06 -8.44
C LEU A 168 -3.93 -23.27 -8.90
N TRP A 169 -3.78 -23.39 -10.21
CA TRP A 169 -2.99 -24.44 -10.86
C TRP A 169 -2.17 -23.88 -12.03
N THR A 170 -1.13 -24.60 -12.45
CA THR A 170 -0.29 -24.22 -13.60
C THR A 170 -0.02 -25.39 -14.53
N LYS A 171 0.26 -25.10 -15.80
CA LYS A 171 0.84 -26.06 -16.76
C LYS A 171 2.37 -26.02 -16.74
N GLY A 172 2.95 -25.14 -15.95
CA GLY A 172 4.40 -25.04 -15.78
C GLY A 172 4.96 -26.18 -14.92
N ASP A 173 6.25 -26.07 -14.59
CA ASP A 173 6.97 -27.07 -13.82
C ASP A 173 6.49 -27.18 -12.38
N GLN A 174 6.77 -28.32 -11.75
CA GLN A 174 6.54 -28.51 -10.30
C GLN A 174 7.35 -27.52 -9.46
N GLY A 175 8.56 -27.18 -9.90
CA GLY A 175 9.45 -26.24 -9.21
C GLY A 175 10.19 -26.84 -8.02
N SER A 176 11.04 -26.03 -7.41
CA SER A 176 11.82 -26.41 -6.24
C SER A 176 10.95 -26.43 -4.99
N LYS A 177 11.35 -27.23 -3.99
CA LYS A 177 10.70 -27.25 -2.68
C LYS A 177 10.90 -25.92 -1.96
N ILE A 178 9.89 -25.51 -1.21
CA ILE A 178 9.99 -24.37 -0.29
C ILE A 178 10.93 -24.75 0.85
N VAL A 179 11.86 -23.86 1.17
CA VAL A 179 12.81 -24.01 2.27
C VAL A 179 12.41 -23.08 3.40
N CYS A 180 12.30 -23.62 4.60
CA CYS A 180 12.11 -22.85 5.81
C CYS A 180 13.42 -22.87 6.62
N PHE A 181 13.91 -21.71 7.00
CA PHE A 181 15.09 -21.56 7.85
C PHE A 181 14.69 -20.79 9.12
N HIS A 182 15.09 -21.31 10.26
CA HIS A 182 14.88 -20.65 11.55
C HIS A 182 16.24 -20.10 12.02
N ALA A 183 16.39 -18.79 11.96
CA ALA A 183 17.59 -18.08 12.36
C ALA A 183 17.63 -17.87 13.88
N ASP A 184 18.82 -17.78 14.44
CA ASP A 184 19.02 -17.44 15.87
C ASP A 184 18.78 -15.93 16.11
N ASP A 185 19.15 -15.08 15.14
CA ASP A 185 18.93 -13.64 15.16
C ASP A 185 18.82 -13.06 13.73
N GLU A 186 18.60 -11.74 13.63
CA GLU A 186 18.49 -11.04 12.36
C GLU A 186 19.79 -11.04 11.54
N THR A 187 20.93 -11.23 12.17
CA THR A 187 22.24 -11.29 11.49
C THR A 187 22.43 -12.66 10.85
N ASP A 188 22.08 -13.71 11.57
CA ASP A 188 22.09 -15.08 11.05
C ASP A 188 21.10 -15.24 9.90
N GLU A 189 19.88 -14.66 10.01
CA GLU A 189 18.91 -14.60 8.91
C GLU A 189 19.52 -13.95 7.66
N ALA A 190 20.13 -12.77 7.81
CA ALA A 190 20.71 -12.03 6.69
C ALA A 190 21.92 -12.75 6.08
N MET A 191 22.74 -13.42 6.89
CA MET A 191 23.84 -14.26 6.40
C MET A 191 23.33 -15.44 5.59
N TRP A 192 22.32 -16.14 6.10
CA TRP A 192 21.72 -17.26 5.37
C TRP A 192 21.11 -16.81 4.04
N VAL A 193 20.35 -15.70 4.03
CA VAL A 193 19.76 -15.13 2.81
C VAL A 193 20.85 -14.83 1.78
N THR A 194 21.92 -14.14 2.16
CA THR A 194 23.00 -13.81 1.22
C THR A 194 23.75 -15.03 0.70
N GLN A 195 23.89 -16.07 1.51
CA GLN A 195 24.44 -17.37 1.07
C GLN A 195 23.54 -18.04 0.04
N GLN A 196 22.20 -18.03 0.24
CA GLN A 196 21.27 -18.59 -0.74
C GLN A 196 21.30 -17.81 -2.06
N LEU A 197 21.29 -16.47 -2.02
CA LEU A 197 21.39 -15.63 -3.20
C LEU A 197 22.66 -15.94 -4.01
N ARG A 198 23.82 -16.06 -3.34
CA ARG A 198 25.09 -16.42 -3.97
C ARG A 198 25.03 -17.80 -4.59
N LYS A 199 24.49 -18.79 -3.87
CA LYS A 199 24.33 -20.14 -4.35
C LYS A 199 23.46 -20.21 -5.63
N LEU A 200 22.36 -19.46 -5.67
CA LEU A 200 21.50 -19.39 -6.84
C LEU A 200 22.23 -18.75 -8.02
N HIS A 201 23.01 -17.71 -7.78
CA HIS A 201 23.76 -17.02 -8.82
C HIS A 201 24.90 -17.89 -9.38
N GLU A 202 25.71 -18.50 -8.50
CA GLU A 202 26.91 -19.24 -8.91
C GLU A 202 26.60 -20.65 -9.46
N ILE A 203 25.55 -21.32 -8.95
CA ILE A 203 25.25 -22.72 -9.30
C ILE A 203 24.13 -22.82 -10.34
N GLN A 204 23.13 -21.95 -10.27
CA GLN A 204 21.94 -21.97 -11.13
C GLN A 204 21.96 -20.91 -12.23
N ASP A 205 23.06 -20.15 -12.35
CA ASP A 205 23.25 -19.07 -13.33
C ASP A 205 22.11 -18.02 -13.32
N SER A 206 21.47 -17.84 -12.14
CA SER A 206 20.40 -16.86 -11.98
C SER A 206 20.99 -15.45 -11.89
N GLY A 207 20.46 -14.52 -12.69
CA GLY A 207 20.87 -13.12 -12.61
C GLY A 207 20.47 -12.48 -11.28
N TRP A 208 21.26 -11.55 -10.76
CA TRP A 208 20.89 -10.82 -9.53
C TRP A 208 19.54 -10.12 -9.63
N GLN A 209 19.18 -9.66 -10.84
CA GLN A 209 17.90 -9.01 -11.15
C GLN A 209 16.69 -9.96 -11.09
N ASP A 210 16.94 -11.28 -11.11
CA ASP A 210 15.89 -12.32 -11.12
C ASP A 210 15.53 -12.78 -9.69
N MET A 211 16.22 -12.22 -8.69
CA MET A 211 16.04 -12.54 -7.28
C MET A 211 15.44 -11.38 -6.51
N ALA A 212 14.54 -11.67 -5.56
CA ALA A 212 13.93 -10.68 -4.69
C ALA A 212 13.91 -11.16 -3.24
N VAL A 213 14.14 -10.24 -2.31
CA VAL A 213 14.00 -10.46 -0.87
C VAL A 213 12.90 -9.54 -0.35
N PHE A 214 11.87 -10.13 0.26
CA PHE A 214 10.76 -9.39 0.86
C PHE A 214 10.90 -9.36 2.37
N TYR A 215 10.53 -8.24 2.96
CA TYR A 215 10.48 -8.05 4.41
C TYR A 215 9.20 -7.29 4.80
N ARG A 216 8.75 -7.47 6.04
CA ARG A 216 7.48 -6.88 6.51
C ARG A 216 7.61 -5.40 6.86
N THR A 217 8.73 -4.98 7.43
CA THR A 217 8.95 -3.61 7.89
C THR A 217 10.27 -3.05 7.38
N ASN A 218 10.29 -1.74 7.12
CA ASN A 218 11.51 -1.06 6.65
C ASN A 218 12.70 -1.16 7.64
N ALA A 219 12.44 -1.46 8.92
CA ALA A 219 13.51 -1.65 9.88
C ALA A 219 14.36 -2.89 9.58
N GLN A 220 13.75 -3.94 9.04
CA GLN A 220 14.44 -5.18 8.68
C GLN A 220 15.41 -5.02 7.50
N SER A 221 15.22 -4.01 6.63
CA SER A 221 16.09 -3.82 5.47
C SER A 221 17.54 -3.53 5.86
N ARG A 222 17.78 -2.90 7.01
CA ARG A 222 19.12 -2.47 7.42
C ARG A 222 20.11 -3.62 7.50
N VAL A 223 19.77 -4.67 8.23
CA VAL A 223 20.68 -5.82 8.47
C VAL A 223 20.92 -6.56 7.15
N LEU A 224 19.87 -6.71 6.32
CA LEU A 224 19.97 -7.28 4.98
C LEU A 224 20.89 -6.44 4.07
N GLU A 225 20.73 -5.12 4.04
CA GLU A 225 21.55 -4.21 3.25
C GLU A 225 23.02 -4.26 3.68
N GLU A 226 23.30 -4.23 5.01
CA GLU A 226 24.65 -4.36 5.54
C GLU A 226 25.31 -5.66 5.11
N GLN A 227 24.57 -6.77 5.14
CA GLN A 227 25.11 -8.08 4.78
C GLN A 227 25.29 -8.25 3.27
N LEU A 228 24.40 -7.70 2.44
CA LEU A 228 24.54 -7.65 0.98
C LEU A 228 25.78 -6.87 0.56
N VAL A 229 26.04 -5.70 1.20
CA VAL A 229 27.27 -4.90 0.99
C VAL A 229 28.51 -5.68 1.38
N LYS A 230 28.55 -6.31 2.58
CA LYS A 230 29.69 -7.14 3.04
C LYS A 230 29.95 -8.30 2.08
N SER A 231 28.93 -8.84 1.47
CA SER A 231 29.00 -9.96 0.53
C SER A 231 29.25 -9.53 -0.92
N ASN A 232 29.41 -8.25 -1.22
CA ASN A 232 29.53 -7.68 -2.56
C ASN A 232 28.39 -8.12 -3.52
N ILE A 233 27.17 -8.25 -3.01
CA ILE A 233 25.98 -8.55 -3.79
C ILE A 233 25.30 -7.24 -4.19
N PRO A 234 25.14 -6.96 -5.50
CA PRO A 234 24.43 -5.76 -5.95
C PRO A 234 22.96 -5.86 -5.61
N TYR A 235 22.38 -4.76 -5.10
CA TYR A 235 20.97 -4.73 -4.72
C TYR A 235 20.32 -3.37 -4.99
N LYS A 236 19.00 -3.36 -5.06
CA LYS A 236 18.16 -2.16 -5.15
C LYS A 236 17.01 -2.27 -4.17
N VAL A 237 16.83 -1.26 -3.31
CA VAL A 237 15.64 -1.15 -2.46
C VAL A 237 14.50 -0.55 -3.26
N ILE A 238 13.36 -1.23 -3.29
CA ILE A 238 12.15 -0.81 -4.00
C ILE A 238 11.12 -0.35 -2.97
N GLY A 239 10.47 0.79 -3.24
CA GLY A 239 9.44 1.34 -2.35
C GLY A 239 9.96 2.06 -1.11
N GLY A 240 11.27 2.24 -0.98
CA GLY A 240 11.91 2.94 0.13
C GLY A 240 13.20 3.64 -0.27
N THR A 241 13.72 4.46 0.63
CA THR A 241 15.10 4.97 0.54
C THR A 241 16.03 4.00 1.27
N ARG A 242 17.23 3.74 0.71
CA ARG A 242 18.27 2.98 1.41
C ARG A 242 18.46 3.57 2.80
N PHE A 243 18.71 2.72 3.80
CA PHE A 243 18.85 3.17 5.18
C PHE A 243 19.79 4.36 5.34
N PHE A 244 20.99 4.27 4.74
CA PHE A 244 21.99 5.34 4.80
C PHE A 244 21.67 6.55 3.90
N ASP A 245 20.68 6.45 3.03
CA ASP A 245 20.22 7.56 2.16
C ASP A 245 19.12 8.39 2.80
N ARG A 246 18.51 7.92 3.88
CA ARG A 246 17.48 8.65 4.64
C ARG A 246 18.05 9.96 5.17
N LYS A 247 17.25 11.01 5.07
CA LYS A 247 17.66 12.37 5.47
C LYS A 247 18.18 12.38 6.92
N GLU A 248 17.45 11.78 7.84
CA GLU A 248 17.75 11.73 9.27
C GLU A 248 19.08 11.03 9.55
N ILE A 249 19.36 9.96 8.82
CA ILE A 249 20.62 9.20 8.94
C ILE A 249 21.79 10.00 8.38
N LYS A 250 21.61 10.63 7.21
CA LYS A 250 22.64 11.51 6.64
C LYS A 250 22.94 12.71 7.53
N ASP A 251 21.93 13.26 8.18
CA ASP A 251 22.09 14.38 9.11
C ASP A 251 22.85 13.93 10.37
N ALA A 252 22.46 12.80 10.98
CA ALA A 252 23.17 12.22 12.11
C ALA A 252 24.64 11.89 11.78
N LEU A 253 24.89 11.28 10.62
CA LEU A 253 26.24 10.99 10.15
C LEU A 253 27.05 12.27 9.89
N ALA A 254 26.44 13.35 9.42
CA ALA A 254 27.12 14.62 9.22
C ALA A 254 27.61 15.19 10.56
N TYR A 255 26.81 15.17 11.63
CA TYR A 255 27.25 15.56 12.98
C TYR A 255 28.42 14.71 13.47
N LEU A 256 28.33 13.39 13.34
CA LEU A 256 29.42 12.49 13.76
C LEU A 256 30.70 12.73 12.97
N LYS A 257 30.60 12.96 11.65
CA LYS A 257 31.77 13.30 10.81
C LYS A 257 32.43 14.61 11.22
N VAL A 258 31.65 15.64 11.54
CA VAL A 258 32.19 16.92 12.03
C VAL A 258 32.91 16.79 13.37
N ILE A 259 32.39 15.92 14.27
CA ILE A 259 33.05 15.63 15.55
C ILE A 259 34.41 14.96 15.35
N VAL A 260 34.48 14.02 14.38
CA VAL A 260 35.71 13.28 14.08
C VAL A 260 36.69 14.14 13.26
N ASN A 261 36.20 14.91 12.31
CA ASN A 261 36.96 15.80 11.46
C ASN A 261 36.26 17.15 11.30
N PRO A 262 36.61 18.16 12.12
CA PRO A 262 36.02 19.51 12.02
C PRO A 262 36.28 20.24 10.70
N GLN A 263 37.23 19.76 9.87
CA GLN A 263 37.56 20.35 8.57
C GLN A 263 36.77 19.71 7.41
N ASP A 264 35.87 18.75 7.67
CA ASP A 264 34.94 18.23 6.65
C ASP A 264 33.86 19.27 6.35
N GLU A 265 34.16 20.14 5.37
CA GLU A 265 33.27 21.22 4.97
C GLU A 265 31.90 20.72 4.46
N VAL A 266 31.81 19.53 3.86
CA VAL A 266 30.58 18.97 3.34
C VAL A 266 29.67 18.55 4.47
N ALA A 267 30.22 17.83 5.44
CA ALA A 267 29.52 17.44 6.65
C ALA A 267 29.11 18.66 7.50
N LEU A 268 30.01 19.64 7.61
CA LEU A 268 29.78 20.88 8.36
C LEU A 268 28.62 21.69 7.72
N LYS A 269 28.64 21.92 6.41
CA LYS A 269 27.55 22.61 5.71
C LYS A 269 26.22 21.92 5.92
N ARG A 270 26.20 20.59 5.89
CA ARG A 270 24.97 19.82 6.11
C ARG A 270 24.46 19.96 7.54
N ALA A 271 25.34 19.84 8.53
CA ALA A 271 24.99 19.97 9.94
C ALA A 271 24.48 21.37 10.30
N VAL A 272 25.12 22.43 9.76
CA VAL A 272 24.75 23.83 10.04
C VAL A 272 23.50 24.29 9.30
N SER A 273 23.29 23.89 8.03
CA SER A 273 22.10 24.31 7.27
C SER A 273 20.79 23.79 7.87
N TYR A 274 20.81 22.69 8.61
CA TYR A 274 19.62 22.20 9.32
C TYR A 274 19.31 23.04 10.58
N THR A 275 20.31 23.53 11.28
CA THR A 275 20.14 24.35 12.50
C THR A 275 19.69 25.80 12.18
N HIS A 276 20.05 26.33 11.01
CA HIS A 276 19.64 27.69 10.61
C HIS A 276 18.21 27.78 10.09
N LEU A 277 17.60 26.70 9.63
CA LEU A 277 16.20 26.66 9.19
C LEU A 277 15.20 26.68 10.37
N THR A 278 15.65 26.55 11.62
CA THR A 278 14.83 26.54 12.82
C THR A 278 14.95 27.79 13.70
N LEU A 279 15.75 28.77 13.31
CA LEU A 279 15.80 30.04 14.00
C LEU A 279 14.66 30.94 13.49
N PRO A 280 13.72 31.36 14.37
CA PRO A 280 12.74 32.37 13.98
C PRO A 280 13.49 33.65 13.66
N THR A 281 13.29 34.16 12.46
CA THR A 281 13.67 35.54 12.15
C THR A 281 12.83 36.46 13.04
N THR A 282 13.46 37.05 14.04
CA THR A 282 12.89 38.14 14.82
C THR A 282 12.64 39.35 13.95
#